data_d3d2aae7a14d70dba3834958146447ae
#
_entry.id   d3d2aae7a14d70dba3834958146447ae
#
_cell.length_a   1.000
_cell.length_b   1.000
_cell.length_c   1.000
_cell.angle_alpha   90.00
_cell.angle_beta   90.00
_cell.angle_gamma   90.00
#
_symmetry.space_group_name_H-M   'P 1'
#
loop_
_entity.id
_entity.type
_entity.pdbx_description
1 polymer ?
#
loop_
_entity_poly.entity_id
_entity_poly.type
_entity_poly.pdbx_seq_one_letter_code
_entity_poly.pdbx_strand_id
1 'polypeptide(L)'
;MGAIPYIKPKYGTFAPNLGKNYPSLLFMRHILNYRKLLGASETTTLKELKSIYRGLMKEWHPDKFSDNPDLKLDAEEKSKKIIQAYHFLVSIAPETRELTLADYTETTNNSSIVDFDYKSEVLKIIFEDGNEYEYFGVPKAIYVKLINAETPGRFARRHIYSSYLYRSTSKLVAAE
;
A
#
# COMPACT_ATOMS: atom_id res chain seq x y z
N MET A 1 -8.97 15.99 -34.04
CA MET A 1 -8.95 15.53 -32.63
C MET A 1 -8.63 14.06 -32.63
N GLY A 2 -7.36 13.70 -32.45
CA GLY A 2 -6.88 12.32 -32.49
C GLY A 2 -7.06 11.65 -31.13
N ALA A 3 -7.76 10.53 -31.09
CA ALA A 3 -7.86 9.69 -29.90
C ALA A 3 -6.49 9.10 -29.58
N ILE A 4 -6.01 9.29 -28.35
CA ILE A 4 -4.78 8.68 -27.83
C ILE A 4 -5.04 7.17 -27.72
N PRO A 5 -4.22 6.30 -28.35
CA PRO A 5 -4.44 4.87 -28.26
C PRO A 5 -4.16 4.38 -26.83
N TYR A 6 -5.16 3.68 -26.28
CA TYR A 6 -5.07 3.00 -24.99
C TYR A 6 -4.03 1.87 -25.08
N ILE A 7 -2.87 2.08 -24.50
CA ILE A 7 -1.82 1.04 -24.39
C ILE A 7 -2.19 0.15 -23.20
N LYS A 8 -2.66 -1.08 -23.50
CA LYS A 8 -2.78 -2.14 -22.47
C LYS A 8 -1.40 -2.39 -21.84
N PRO A 9 -1.22 -2.23 -20.51
CA PRO A 9 0.01 -2.65 -19.87
C PRO A 9 0.13 -4.18 -19.99
N LYS A 10 1.26 -4.66 -20.50
CA LYS A 10 1.64 -6.06 -20.47
C LYS A 10 2.03 -6.45 -19.04
N TYR A 11 1.03 -6.77 -18.23
CA TYR A 11 1.29 -7.40 -16.94
C TYR A 11 1.56 -8.87 -17.17
N GLY A 12 2.74 -9.32 -16.75
CA GLY A 12 3.07 -10.73 -16.63
C GLY A 12 2.07 -11.46 -15.74
N THR A 13 1.93 -12.74 -15.94
CA THR A 13 0.92 -13.71 -15.52
C THR A 13 0.73 -13.90 -14.01
N PHE A 14 0.55 -12.82 -13.25
CA PHE A 14 0.05 -12.87 -11.88
C PHE A 14 -0.89 -11.67 -11.64
N ALA A 15 -1.96 -11.63 -12.42
CA ALA A 15 -3.12 -10.86 -12.03
C ALA A 15 -3.96 -11.75 -11.11
N PRO A 16 -4.00 -11.52 -9.78
CA PRO A 16 -5.15 -11.97 -9.03
C PRO A 16 -6.34 -11.36 -9.76
N ASN A 17 -7.43 -12.08 -9.83
CA ASN A 17 -8.68 -11.69 -10.48
C ASN A 17 -9.16 -10.35 -9.88
N LEU A 18 -8.53 -9.26 -10.30
CA LEU A 18 -8.87 -7.90 -9.94
C LEU A 18 -10.14 -7.60 -10.70
N GLY A 19 -11.28 -7.99 -10.09
CA GLY A 19 -12.59 -7.59 -10.57
C GLY A 19 -12.55 -6.09 -10.85
N LYS A 20 -13.05 -5.69 -11.97
CA LYS A 20 -13.28 -4.39 -12.64
C LYS A 20 -13.04 -3.04 -11.92
N ASN A 21 -12.45 -3.04 -10.72
CA ASN A 21 -12.13 -1.86 -9.93
C ASN A 21 -10.60 -1.65 -9.94
N TYR A 22 -10.12 -0.91 -10.93
CA TYR A 22 -8.74 -0.40 -10.91
C TYR A 22 -8.57 0.53 -9.71
N PRO A 23 -7.42 0.46 -8.98
CA PRO A 23 -7.12 1.47 -7.98
C PRO A 23 -7.20 2.85 -8.63
N SER A 24 -7.72 3.83 -7.89
CA SER A 24 -7.92 5.17 -8.45
C SER A 24 -6.62 5.71 -9.05
N LEU A 25 -6.71 6.55 -10.07
CA LEU A 25 -5.55 7.22 -10.68
C LEU A 25 -4.71 7.96 -9.62
N LEU A 26 -5.35 8.49 -8.60
CA LEU A 26 -4.68 9.18 -7.50
C LEU A 26 -3.78 8.22 -6.69
N PHE A 27 -4.29 7.04 -6.37
CA PHE A 27 -3.53 6.04 -5.63
C PHE A 27 -2.39 5.43 -6.47
N MET A 28 -2.63 5.16 -7.76
CA MET A 28 -1.58 4.72 -8.69
C MET A 28 -0.44 5.75 -8.78
N ARG A 29 -0.76 7.04 -8.82
CA ARG A 29 0.25 8.12 -8.80
C ARG A 29 1.06 8.10 -7.51
N HIS A 30 0.46 7.78 -6.38
CA HIS A 30 1.15 7.70 -5.09
C HIS A 30 2.20 6.58 -5.10
N ILE A 31 1.86 5.38 -5.56
CA ILE A 31 2.81 4.27 -5.73
C ILE A 31 3.94 4.66 -6.69
N LEU A 32 3.61 5.26 -7.83
CA LEU A 32 4.61 5.70 -8.82
C LEU A 32 5.57 6.74 -8.24
N ASN A 33 5.07 7.68 -7.44
CA ASN A 33 5.89 8.68 -6.77
C ASN A 33 6.87 8.04 -5.77
N TYR A 34 6.42 7.05 -4.99
CA TYR A 34 7.28 6.34 -4.07
C TYR A 34 8.34 5.50 -4.80
N ARG A 35 7.96 4.80 -5.87
CA ARG A 35 8.91 4.09 -6.72
C ARG A 35 9.95 5.03 -7.33
N LYS A 36 9.51 6.17 -7.87
CA LYS A 36 10.41 7.21 -8.40
C LYS A 36 11.35 7.75 -7.34
N LEU A 37 10.86 8.01 -6.13
CA LEU A 37 11.68 8.51 -5.02
C LEU A 37 12.80 7.54 -4.64
N LEU A 38 12.51 6.23 -4.64
CA LEU A 38 13.50 5.20 -4.33
C LEU A 38 14.33 4.77 -5.56
N GLY A 39 13.96 5.14 -6.79
CA GLY A 39 14.57 4.60 -8.00
C GLY A 39 14.19 3.13 -8.26
N ALA A 40 13.04 2.68 -7.74
CA ALA A 40 12.56 1.31 -7.85
C ALA A 40 11.57 1.13 -9.02
N SER A 41 11.60 -0.04 -9.66
CA SER A 41 10.66 -0.45 -10.71
C SER A 41 9.47 -1.24 -10.13
N GLU A 42 8.55 -1.65 -10.99
CA GLU A 42 7.45 -2.55 -10.61
C GLU A 42 7.92 -3.97 -10.29
N THR A 43 9.03 -4.38 -10.87
CA THR A 43 9.63 -5.70 -10.72
C THR A 43 10.70 -5.76 -9.64
N THR A 44 10.96 -4.65 -8.94
CA THR A 44 11.97 -4.59 -7.89
C THR A 44 11.56 -5.50 -6.72
N THR A 45 12.40 -6.47 -6.39
CA THR A 45 12.20 -7.43 -5.29
C THR A 45 12.39 -6.78 -3.92
N LEU A 46 11.92 -7.43 -2.85
CA LEU A 46 12.16 -6.96 -1.47
C LEU A 46 13.64 -6.82 -1.16
N LYS A 47 14.48 -7.75 -1.61
CA LYS A 47 15.93 -7.70 -1.42
C LYS A 47 16.55 -6.46 -2.07
N GLU A 48 16.13 -6.15 -3.28
CA GLU A 48 16.58 -4.96 -4.01
C GLU A 48 16.06 -3.68 -3.36
N LEU A 49 14.79 -3.63 -2.95
CA LEU A 49 14.23 -2.49 -2.21
C LEU A 49 15.02 -2.23 -0.93
N LYS A 50 15.38 -3.28 -0.17
CA LYS A 50 16.21 -3.16 1.04
C LYS A 50 17.61 -2.61 0.72
N SER A 51 18.21 -3.04 -0.37
CA SER A 51 19.53 -2.54 -0.82
C SER A 51 19.47 -1.05 -1.21
N ILE A 52 18.46 -0.67 -2.00
CA ILE A 52 18.21 0.71 -2.42
C ILE A 52 18.00 1.61 -1.19
N TYR A 53 17.12 1.18 -0.27
CA TYR A 53 16.84 1.91 0.96
C TYR A 53 18.10 2.16 1.80
N ARG A 54 18.93 1.12 2.00
CA ARG A 54 20.20 1.26 2.74
C ARG A 54 21.16 2.23 2.07
N GLY A 55 21.25 2.20 0.74
CA GLY A 55 22.05 3.15 -0.04
C GLY A 55 21.60 4.59 0.16
N LEU A 56 20.30 4.84 0.00
CA LEU A 56 19.70 6.16 0.18
C LEU A 56 19.83 6.68 1.62
N MET A 57 19.63 5.81 2.63
CA MET A 57 19.80 6.19 4.04
C MET A 57 21.26 6.50 4.36
N LYS A 58 22.22 5.77 3.77
CA LYS A 58 23.63 6.10 3.90
C LYS A 58 23.98 7.46 3.26
N GLU A 59 23.33 7.82 2.17
CA GLU A 59 23.52 9.11 1.48
C GLU A 59 22.90 10.27 2.23
N TRP A 60 21.66 10.11 2.72
CA TRP A 60 20.82 11.17 3.28
C TRP A 60 20.62 11.08 4.80
N HIS A 61 21.51 10.39 5.51
CA HIS A 61 21.44 10.34 6.98
C HIS A 61 21.73 11.73 7.57
N PRO A 62 20.88 12.27 8.45
CA PRO A 62 21.04 13.62 9.01
C PRO A 62 22.37 13.86 9.70
N ASP A 63 22.96 12.82 10.33
CA ASP A 63 24.24 12.91 11.04
C ASP A 63 25.41 13.29 10.13
N LYS A 64 25.29 13.03 8.82
CA LYS A 64 26.32 13.43 7.85
C LYS A 64 26.37 14.94 7.57
N PHE A 65 25.36 15.65 7.99
CA PHE A 65 25.17 17.09 7.72
C PHE A 65 25.17 17.89 9.03
N SER A 66 25.77 17.34 10.10
CA SER A 66 25.77 17.94 11.45
C SER A 66 26.32 19.37 11.48
N ASP A 67 27.29 19.65 10.60
CA ASP A 67 28.01 20.94 10.56
C ASP A 67 27.26 22.03 9.79
N ASN A 68 26.15 21.67 9.12
CA ASN A 68 25.33 22.63 8.33
C ASN A 68 23.83 22.44 8.66
N PRO A 69 23.24 23.36 9.44
CA PRO A 69 21.85 23.25 9.90
C PRO A 69 20.82 23.15 8.74
N ASP A 70 21.01 23.89 7.65
CA ASP A 70 20.07 23.90 6.51
C ASP A 70 20.11 22.55 5.78
N LEU A 71 21.33 22.05 5.47
CA LEU A 71 21.49 20.73 4.85
C LEU A 71 21.01 19.60 5.73
N LYS A 72 21.16 19.73 7.04
CA LYS A 72 20.63 18.75 8.02
C LYS A 72 19.13 18.69 7.98
N LEU A 73 18.45 19.84 7.92
CA LEU A 73 16.98 19.92 7.81
C LEU A 73 16.49 19.26 6.50
N ASP A 74 17.13 19.56 5.38
CA ASP A 74 16.81 18.92 4.10
C ASP A 74 17.01 17.41 4.13
N ALA A 75 18.09 16.94 4.75
CA ALA A 75 18.39 15.52 4.93
C ALA A 75 17.35 14.84 5.83
N GLU A 76 16.90 15.49 6.90
CA GLU A 76 15.84 14.97 7.77
C GLU A 76 14.50 14.83 7.01
N GLU A 77 14.10 15.82 6.24
CA GLU A 77 12.88 15.72 5.44
C GLU A 77 12.98 14.65 4.36
N LYS A 78 14.12 14.55 3.69
CA LYS A 78 14.33 13.57 2.63
C LYS A 78 14.41 12.15 3.19
N SER A 79 15.11 11.94 4.29
CA SER A 79 15.17 10.63 4.96
C SER A 79 13.80 10.16 5.45
N LYS A 80 12.97 11.05 6.03
CA LYS A 80 11.58 10.73 6.40
C LYS A 80 10.76 10.25 5.20
N LYS A 81 10.87 10.94 4.06
CA LYS A 81 10.18 10.55 2.82
C LYS A 81 10.67 9.20 2.27
N ILE A 82 11.98 8.94 2.33
CA ILE A 82 12.60 7.66 1.92
C ILE A 82 12.10 6.52 2.81
N ILE A 83 12.10 6.70 4.14
CA ILE A 83 11.60 5.72 5.11
C ILE A 83 10.13 5.39 4.84
N GLN A 84 9.30 6.42 4.67
CA GLN A 84 7.87 6.25 4.39
C GLN A 84 7.62 5.49 3.08
N ALA A 85 8.34 5.86 2.01
CA ALA A 85 8.23 5.20 0.71
C ALA A 85 8.66 3.73 0.77
N TYR A 86 9.77 3.44 1.46
CA TYR A 86 10.28 2.09 1.63
C TYR A 86 9.27 1.20 2.37
N HIS A 87 8.84 1.62 3.56
CA HIS A 87 7.87 0.83 4.34
C HIS A 87 6.55 0.61 3.60
N PHE A 88 6.10 1.63 2.89
CA PHE A 88 4.90 1.50 2.07
C PHE A 88 5.07 0.46 0.96
N LEU A 89 6.14 0.55 0.14
CA LEU A 89 6.37 -0.38 -0.96
C LEU A 89 6.61 -1.81 -0.47
N VAL A 90 7.32 -2.00 0.65
CA VAL A 90 7.48 -3.31 1.29
C VAL A 90 6.13 -3.88 1.73
N SER A 91 5.26 -3.06 2.33
CA SER A 91 3.98 -3.53 2.86
C SER A 91 2.99 -3.99 1.78
N ILE A 92 3.13 -3.51 0.55
CA ILE A 92 2.28 -3.90 -0.59
C ILE A 92 2.97 -4.87 -1.56
N ALA A 93 4.23 -5.24 -1.29
CA ALA A 93 4.99 -6.13 -2.16
C ALA A 93 4.32 -7.51 -2.26
N PRO A 94 4.37 -8.17 -3.44
CA PRO A 94 3.79 -9.51 -3.62
C PRO A 94 4.31 -10.51 -2.60
N GLU A 95 5.62 -10.53 -2.35
CA GLU A 95 6.26 -11.43 -1.40
C GLU A 95 5.75 -11.22 0.04
N THR A 96 5.57 -9.96 0.47
CA THR A 96 5.00 -9.64 1.79
C THR A 96 3.56 -10.13 1.89
N ARG A 97 2.78 -9.95 0.82
CA ARG A 97 1.38 -10.39 0.79
C ARG A 97 1.26 -11.91 0.80
N GLU A 98 2.14 -12.63 0.12
CA GLU A 98 2.19 -14.09 0.16
C GLU A 98 2.47 -14.60 1.58
N LEU A 99 3.42 -13.99 2.30
CA LEU A 99 3.74 -14.34 3.69
C LEU A 99 2.57 -14.10 4.65
N THR A 100 1.75 -13.09 4.40
CA THR A 100 0.62 -12.71 5.27
C THR A 100 -0.73 -13.23 4.78
N LEU A 101 -0.77 -13.96 3.66
CA LEU A 101 -2.01 -14.38 3.02
C LEU A 101 -2.85 -15.33 3.90
N ALA A 102 -2.22 -16.21 4.66
CA ALA A 102 -2.92 -17.13 5.57
C ALA A 102 -3.66 -16.35 6.66
N ASP A 103 -2.96 -15.44 7.36
CA ASP A 103 -3.55 -14.59 8.41
C ASP A 103 -4.67 -13.70 7.84
N TYR A 104 -4.44 -13.12 6.66
CA TYR A 104 -5.45 -12.30 5.98
C TYR A 104 -6.72 -13.11 5.65
N THR A 105 -6.54 -14.31 5.13
CA THR A 105 -7.66 -15.20 4.77
C THR A 105 -8.44 -15.63 6.00
N GLU A 106 -7.74 -15.97 7.08
CA GLU A 106 -8.34 -16.34 8.37
C GLU A 106 -9.19 -15.18 8.91
N THR A 107 -8.61 -13.98 9.04
CA THR A 107 -9.32 -12.78 9.52
C THR A 107 -10.53 -12.46 8.68
N THR A 108 -10.37 -12.36 7.35
CA THR A 108 -11.47 -11.92 6.47
C THR A 108 -12.61 -12.93 6.33
N ASN A 109 -12.36 -14.20 6.63
CA ASN A 109 -13.39 -15.25 6.63
C ASN A 109 -14.10 -15.41 7.97
N ASN A 110 -13.36 -15.30 9.08
CA ASN A 110 -13.82 -15.76 10.39
C ASN A 110 -14.00 -14.64 11.41
N SER A 111 -13.31 -13.49 11.24
CA SER A 111 -13.42 -12.38 12.18
C SER A 111 -14.51 -11.38 11.78
N SER A 112 -15.18 -10.81 12.79
CA SER A 112 -16.17 -9.75 12.63
C SER A 112 -15.48 -8.40 12.47
N ILE A 113 -16.12 -7.48 11.72
CA ILE A 113 -15.67 -6.10 11.62
C ILE A 113 -16.11 -5.34 12.86
N VAL A 114 -15.19 -4.63 13.51
CA VAL A 114 -15.43 -3.80 14.68
C VAL A 114 -15.63 -2.33 14.29
N ASP A 115 -14.78 -1.83 13.38
CA ASP A 115 -14.81 -0.41 13.01
C ASP A 115 -14.26 -0.16 11.61
N PHE A 116 -14.54 1.04 11.08
CA PHE A 116 -14.08 1.53 9.79
C PHE A 116 -13.49 2.94 9.92
N ASP A 117 -12.39 3.20 9.27
CA ASP A 117 -11.91 4.55 8.97
C ASP A 117 -11.75 4.74 7.47
N TYR A 118 -12.12 5.93 6.97
CA TYR A 118 -12.06 6.22 5.54
C TYR A 118 -11.54 7.62 5.27
N LYS A 119 -10.37 7.67 4.62
CA LYS A 119 -9.73 8.94 4.26
C LYS A 119 -9.02 8.83 2.91
N SER A 120 -9.24 9.78 2.02
CA SER A 120 -8.51 9.90 0.74
C SER A 120 -8.47 8.60 -0.06
N GLU A 121 -9.64 7.92 -0.20
CA GLU A 121 -9.81 6.63 -0.89
C GLU A 121 -9.06 5.45 -0.26
N VAL A 122 -8.58 5.61 0.96
CA VAL A 122 -8.07 4.50 1.78
C VAL A 122 -9.14 4.13 2.79
N LEU A 123 -9.59 2.89 2.73
CA LEU A 123 -10.51 2.29 3.68
C LEU A 123 -9.72 1.42 4.64
N LYS A 124 -9.71 1.79 5.92
CA LYS A 124 -9.18 0.95 7.00
C LYS A 124 -10.34 0.15 7.60
N ILE A 125 -10.14 -1.14 7.78
CA ILE A 125 -11.09 -2.03 8.46
C ILE A 125 -10.37 -2.63 9.67
N ILE A 126 -11.01 -2.53 10.82
CA ILE A 126 -10.54 -3.08 12.09
C ILE A 126 -11.40 -4.30 12.41
N PHE A 127 -10.75 -5.41 12.75
CA PHE A 127 -11.40 -6.69 13.04
C PHE A 127 -11.33 -7.04 14.51
N GLU A 128 -12.27 -7.87 14.96
CA GLU A 128 -12.40 -8.32 16.35
C GLU A 128 -11.18 -9.11 16.85
N ASP A 129 -10.48 -9.79 15.95
CA ASP A 129 -9.21 -10.48 16.24
C ASP A 129 -8.00 -9.57 16.44
N GLY A 130 -8.21 -8.25 16.38
CA GLY A 130 -7.18 -7.22 16.50
C GLY A 130 -6.39 -6.94 15.21
N ASN A 131 -6.68 -7.65 14.13
CA ASN A 131 -6.07 -7.36 12.85
C ASN A 131 -6.70 -6.13 12.20
N GLU A 132 -5.86 -5.35 11.52
CA GLU A 132 -6.25 -4.15 10.81
C GLU A 132 -5.70 -4.18 9.38
N TYR A 133 -6.54 -3.85 8.41
CA TYR A 133 -6.14 -3.80 7.01
C TYR A 133 -6.59 -2.50 6.35
N GLU A 134 -5.68 -1.90 5.58
CA GLU A 134 -5.98 -0.76 4.72
C GLU A 134 -6.17 -1.23 3.28
N TYR A 135 -7.29 -0.82 2.68
CA TYR A 135 -7.64 -1.08 1.28
C TYR A 135 -7.52 0.21 0.49
N PHE A 136 -6.78 0.18 -0.60
CA PHE A 136 -6.40 1.36 -1.36
C PHE A 136 -7.23 1.57 -2.62
N GLY A 137 -7.57 2.83 -2.89
CA GLY A 137 -8.33 3.21 -4.07
C GLY A 137 -9.82 2.84 -3.99
N VAL A 138 -10.36 2.72 -2.78
CA VAL A 138 -11.78 2.44 -2.55
C VAL A 138 -12.59 3.70 -2.82
N PRO A 139 -13.49 3.72 -3.82
CA PRO A 139 -14.34 4.88 -4.07
C PRO A 139 -15.27 5.17 -2.90
N LYS A 140 -15.54 6.46 -2.63
CA LYS A 140 -16.47 6.89 -1.59
C LYS A 140 -17.83 6.20 -1.69
N ALA A 141 -18.32 5.95 -2.92
CA ALA A 141 -19.59 5.27 -3.14
C ALA A 141 -19.61 3.82 -2.61
N ILE A 142 -18.47 3.11 -2.66
CA ILE A 142 -18.32 1.76 -2.09
C ILE A 142 -18.28 1.82 -0.57
N TYR A 143 -17.54 2.78 -0.01
CA TYR A 143 -17.54 3.02 1.44
C TYR A 143 -18.95 3.31 1.99
N VAL A 144 -19.70 4.21 1.34
CA VAL A 144 -21.08 4.53 1.75
C VAL A 144 -21.98 3.29 1.69
N LYS A 145 -21.82 2.43 0.67
CA LYS A 145 -22.58 1.17 0.61
C LYS A 145 -22.19 0.19 1.71
N LEU A 146 -20.88 0.15 2.09
CA LEU A 146 -20.39 -0.71 3.15
C LEU A 146 -21.01 -0.34 4.51
N ILE A 147 -20.98 0.94 4.90
CA ILE A 147 -21.49 1.39 6.21
C ILE A 147 -23.02 1.31 6.32
N ASN A 148 -23.73 1.32 5.19
CA ASN A 148 -25.19 1.17 5.15
C ASN A 148 -25.65 -0.28 4.87
N ALA A 149 -24.73 -1.24 4.76
CA ALA A 149 -25.07 -2.62 4.50
C ALA A 149 -25.62 -3.29 5.79
N GLU A 150 -26.71 -4.06 5.67
CA GLU A 150 -27.23 -4.87 6.80
C GLU A 150 -26.17 -5.82 7.37
N THR A 151 -25.28 -6.31 6.51
CA THR A 151 -24.18 -7.20 6.89
C THR A 151 -22.87 -6.70 6.28
N PRO A 152 -22.16 -5.75 6.94
CA PRO A 152 -20.93 -5.15 6.41
C PRO A 152 -19.86 -6.17 6.02
N GLY A 153 -19.65 -7.21 6.82
CA GLY A 153 -18.68 -8.28 6.53
C GLY A 153 -19.00 -9.06 5.25
N ARG A 154 -20.29 -9.35 4.99
CA ARG A 154 -20.72 -9.99 3.74
C ARG A 154 -20.52 -9.07 2.54
N PHE A 155 -20.83 -7.79 2.70
CA PHE A 155 -20.59 -6.77 1.66
C PHE A 155 -19.10 -6.65 1.35
N ALA A 156 -18.25 -6.51 2.37
CA ALA A 156 -16.81 -6.38 2.22
C ALA A 156 -16.19 -7.60 1.53
N ARG A 157 -16.62 -8.81 1.89
CA ARG A 157 -16.16 -10.06 1.25
C ARG A 157 -16.47 -10.10 -0.24
N ARG A 158 -17.63 -9.58 -0.66
CA ARG A 158 -18.05 -9.57 -2.07
C ARG A 158 -17.44 -8.46 -2.91
N HIS A 159 -17.16 -7.30 -2.30
CA HIS A 159 -16.88 -6.07 -3.04
C HIS A 159 -15.54 -5.42 -2.68
N ILE A 160 -14.88 -5.82 -1.60
CA ILE A 160 -13.68 -5.13 -1.11
C ILE A 160 -12.48 -6.07 -1.05
N TYR A 161 -12.55 -7.17 -0.28
CA TYR A 161 -11.39 -7.97 0.08
C TYR A 161 -10.58 -8.51 -1.10
N SER A 162 -11.24 -8.92 -2.19
CA SER A 162 -10.59 -9.42 -3.41
C SER A 162 -10.45 -8.38 -4.51
N SER A 163 -11.01 -7.18 -4.32
CA SER A 163 -11.13 -6.16 -5.38
C SER A 163 -10.12 -5.03 -5.27
N TYR A 164 -9.55 -4.82 -4.09
CA TYR A 164 -8.63 -3.71 -3.83
C TYR A 164 -7.27 -4.21 -3.32
N LEU A 165 -6.23 -3.46 -3.64
CA LEU A 165 -4.92 -3.68 -3.04
C LEU A 165 -5.01 -3.37 -1.55
N TYR A 166 -4.41 -4.25 -0.72
CA TYR A 166 -4.43 -4.08 0.73
C TYR A 166 -3.05 -4.22 1.34
N ARG A 167 -2.91 -3.72 2.57
CA ARG A 167 -1.80 -4.03 3.47
C ARG A 167 -2.31 -4.26 4.89
N SER A 168 -1.57 -5.02 5.68
CA SER A 168 -1.76 -5.08 7.13
C SER A 168 -1.15 -3.85 7.79
N THR A 169 -1.82 -3.29 8.79
CA THR A 169 -1.31 -2.21 9.65
C THR A 169 -1.02 -2.67 11.07
N SER A 170 -1.58 -3.79 11.50
CA SER A 170 -1.37 -4.39 12.83
C SER A 170 -0.02 -5.10 12.95
N LYS A 171 0.50 -5.63 11.83
CA LYS A 171 1.83 -6.24 11.75
C LYS A 171 2.67 -5.44 10.78
N LEU A 172 3.46 -4.49 11.27
CA LEU A 172 4.62 -4.02 10.52
C LEU A 172 5.50 -5.25 10.35
N VAL A 173 5.48 -5.87 9.17
CA VAL A 173 6.46 -6.89 8.83
C VAL A 173 7.80 -6.15 8.84
N ALA A 174 8.50 -6.27 9.95
CA ALA A 174 9.88 -5.83 10.03
C ALA A 174 10.61 -6.65 8.98
N ALA A 175 11.00 -6.01 7.87
CA ALA A 175 11.93 -6.58 6.93
C ALA A 175 13.28 -6.62 7.65
N GLU A 176 13.54 -7.71 8.40
CA GLU A 176 14.83 -8.03 8.99
C GLU A 176 15.92 -8.15 7.90
#